data_69e6cf397ac2a2dfe1aa6a11a263fd2b
#
_entry.id   69e6cf397ac2a2dfe1aa6a11a263fd2b
#
_cell.length_a   1.000
_cell.length_b   1.000
_cell.length_c   1.000
_cell.angle_alpha   90.00
_cell.angle_beta   90.00
_cell.angle_gamma   90.00
#
_symmetry.space_group_name_H-M   'P 1'
#
loop_
_entity.id
_entity.type
_entity.pdbx_description
1 polymer ?
#
loop_
_entity_poly.entity_id
_entity_poly.type
_entity_poly.pdbx_seq_one_letter_code
_entity_poly.pdbx_strand_id
1 'polypeptide(L)'
;MSVLRISDLRVSIAGKQILKGIDLEVSSGEVHAIMGPNGSGKSTLSHALMGHPDYEVTGGSVTLDGEELLGLPTHVRAAKGLFLAPQYPVELPGVHLEPMLREALAARGEDGANSLAGRLAAAAESVGLAPEAVGRAVNVAFSGGEKKRNETVQLAVLEPRIAVIDEIDSGLDIDALRDVARRIEQMTQKAEDGREPLGVLAITHYARLLTELRPDRVHVLRDGQVVLSGGPELADRLEQTGYEGLGISEEEAGDAGDGAEVDLSDL
;
A
#
# COMPACT_ATOMS: atom_id res chain seq x y z
N MET A 1 15.34 2.25 13.53
CA MET A 1 15.27 2.12 12.07
C MET A 1 14.59 0.80 11.78
N SER A 2 13.35 0.87 11.32
CA SER A 2 12.51 -0.30 11.12
C SER A 2 12.79 -0.95 9.77
N VAL A 3 12.68 -2.28 9.69
CA VAL A 3 12.97 -3.05 8.49
C VAL A 3 11.87 -4.10 8.27
N LEU A 4 11.17 -4.00 7.14
CA LEU A 4 10.32 -5.06 6.62
C LEU A 4 11.18 -5.99 5.76
N ARG A 5 11.26 -7.26 6.13
CA ARG A 5 11.96 -8.26 5.32
C ARG A 5 10.99 -9.36 4.89
N ILE A 6 10.99 -9.62 3.61
CA ILE A 6 10.22 -10.68 2.94
C ILE A 6 11.23 -11.67 2.38
N SER A 7 11.11 -12.94 2.72
CA SER A 7 12.03 -14.00 2.29
C SER A 7 11.27 -15.19 1.74
N ASP A 8 11.52 -15.52 0.47
CA ASP A 8 10.91 -16.63 -0.28
C ASP A 8 9.38 -16.71 -0.10
N LEU A 9 8.68 -15.55 -0.06
CA LEU A 9 7.25 -15.51 0.19
C LEU A 9 6.48 -16.17 -0.96
N ARG A 10 5.70 -17.19 -0.62
CA ARG A 10 4.86 -17.95 -1.55
C ARG A 10 3.41 -17.86 -1.11
N VAL A 11 2.53 -17.54 -2.07
CA VAL A 11 1.10 -17.31 -1.78
C VAL A 11 0.25 -17.97 -2.84
N SER A 12 -0.83 -18.63 -2.40
CA SER A 12 -1.85 -19.22 -3.25
C SER A 12 -3.22 -18.56 -3.02
N ILE A 13 -4.03 -18.51 -4.06
CA ILE A 13 -5.44 -18.08 -4.03
C ILE A 13 -6.26 -19.21 -4.66
N ALA A 14 -7.25 -19.72 -3.94
CA ALA A 14 -8.10 -20.82 -4.39
C ALA A 14 -7.28 -22.02 -4.95
N GLY A 15 -6.17 -22.36 -4.31
CA GLY A 15 -5.29 -23.46 -4.71
C GLY A 15 -4.33 -23.16 -5.87
N LYS A 16 -4.42 -21.98 -6.51
CA LYS A 16 -3.48 -21.56 -7.54
C LYS A 16 -2.36 -20.72 -6.92
N GLN A 17 -1.12 -21.13 -7.12
CA GLN A 17 0.04 -20.37 -6.66
C GLN A 17 0.21 -19.09 -7.49
N ILE A 18 0.20 -17.94 -6.82
CA ILE A 18 0.35 -16.61 -7.44
C ILE A 18 1.75 -16.06 -7.16
N LEU A 19 2.18 -16.01 -5.89
CA LEU A 19 3.56 -15.63 -5.56
C LEU A 19 4.43 -16.89 -5.43
N LYS A 20 5.60 -16.85 -6.07
CA LYS A 20 6.46 -18.03 -6.27
C LYS A 20 7.86 -17.87 -5.66
N GLY A 21 7.95 -17.12 -4.57
CA GLY A 21 9.19 -16.81 -3.88
C GLY A 21 9.58 -15.35 -4.12
N ILE A 22 9.06 -14.46 -3.26
CA ILE A 22 9.40 -13.03 -3.27
C ILE A 22 10.42 -12.77 -2.19
N ASP A 23 11.52 -12.14 -2.58
CA ASP A 23 12.58 -11.64 -1.68
C ASP A 23 12.63 -10.11 -1.81
N LEU A 24 12.36 -9.39 -0.72
CA LEU A 24 12.40 -7.93 -0.65
C LEU A 24 12.80 -7.49 0.77
N GLU A 25 13.48 -6.36 0.84
CA GLU A 25 13.77 -5.68 2.10
C GLU A 25 13.49 -4.18 1.92
N VAL A 26 12.69 -3.59 2.82
CA VAL A 26 12.34 -2.17 2.83
C VAL A 26 12.65 -1.61 4.20
N SER A 27 13.50 -0.59 4.27
CA SER A 27 13.87 0.09 5.51
C SER A 27 13.06 1.36 5.71
N SER A 28 12.92 1.81 6.95
CA SER A 28 12.35 3.13 7.24
C SER A 28 13.18 4.23 6.55
N GLY A 29 12.50 5.16 5.90
CA GLY A 29 13.09 6.23 5.11
C GLY A 29 13.38 5.87 3.65
N GLU A 30 13.16 4.62 3.25
CA GLU A 30 13.30 4.18 1.86
C GLU A 30 11.95 4.09 1.16
N VAL A 31 11.94 4.40 -0.14
CA VAL A 31 10.80 4.20 -1.05
C VAL A 31 11.16 3.12 -2.06
N HIS A 32 10.51 1.99 -2.01
CA HIS A 32 10.62 0.92 -2.98
C HIS A 32 9.36 0.88 -3.85
N ALA A 33 9.54 0.82 -5.15
CA ALA A 33 8.44 0.68 -6.11
C ALA A 33 8.37 -0.75 -6.65
N ILE A 34 7.16 -1.32 -6.64
CA ILE A 34 6.85 -2.58 -7.34
C ILE A 34 6.09 -2.24 -8.61
N MET A 35 6.68 -2.55 -9.73
CA MET A 35 6.07 -2.42 -11.06
C MET A 35 5.88 -3.80 -11.70
N GLY A 36 4.99 -3.91 -12.66
CA GLY A 36 4.75 -5.17 -13.35
C GLY A 36 3.41 -5.16 -14.10
N PRO A 37 3.23 -6.04 -15.08
CA PRO A 37 1.98 -6.15 -15.83
C PRO A 37 0.81 -6.56 -14.92
N ASN A 38 -0.41 -6.44 -15.44
CA ASN A 38 -1.60 -6.92 -14.74
C ASN A 38 -1.50 -8.44 -14.55
N GLY A 39 -1.96 -8.92 -13.38
CA GLY A 39 -1.87 -10.35 -13.06
C GLY A 39 -0.48 -10.83 -12.58
N SER A 40 0.53 -9.97 -12.49
CA SER A 40 1.87 -10.36 -12.01
C SER A 40 1.96 -10.73 -10.52
N GLY A 41 0.92 -10.39 -9.72
CA GLY A 41 0.87 -10.69 -8.29
C GLY A 41 1.05 -9.49 -7.35
N LYS A 42 1.06 -8.24 -7.87
CA LYS A 42 1.28 -7.03 -7.06
C LYS A 42 0.28 -6.87 -5.90
N SER A 43 -1.02 -6.89 -6.21
CA SER A 43 -2.06 -6.77 -5.16
C SER A 43 -2.13 -8.04 -4.29
N THR A 44 -1.72 -9.20 -4.83
CA THR A 44 -1.56 -10.41 -4.01
C THR A 44 -0.49 -10.19 -2.93
N LEU A 45 0.61 -9.52 -3.28
CA LEU A 45 1.67 -9.19 -2.31
C LEU A 45 1.13 -8.27 -1.21
N SER A 46 0.44 -7.17 -1.57
CA SER A 46 -0.09 -6.21 -0.59
C SER A 46 -1.09 -6.87 0.38
N HIS A 47 -2.01 -7.68 -0.13
CA HIS A 47 -3.00 -8.39 0.69
C HIS A 47 -2.38 -9.48 1.57
N ALA A 48 -1.42 -10.25 1.05
CA ALA A 48 -0.71 -11.28 1.81
C ALA A 48 0.10 -10.68 2.97
N LEU A 49 0.76 -9.52 2.75
CA LEU A 49 1.48 -8.80 3.80
C LEU A 49 0.55 -8.38 4.94
N MET A 50 -0.69 -7.97 4.63
CA MET A 50 -1.69 -7.62 5.64
C MET A 50 -2.41 -8.84 6.25
N GLY A 51 -2.21 -10.04 5.73
CA GLY A 51 -2.84 -11.25 6.24
C GLY A 51 -4.33 -11.35 5.89
N HIS A 52 -4.68 -10.95 4.67
CA HIS A 52 -6.04 -11.12 4.17
C HIS A 52 -6.38 -12.61 4.06
N PRO A 53 -7.54 -13.07 4.59
CA PRO A 53 -7.84 -14.49 4.76
C PRO A 53 -7.92 -15.30 3.45
N ASP A 54 -8.24 -14.67 2.33
CA ASP A 54 -8.35 -15.35 1.03
C ASP A 54 -6.97 -15.65 0.39
N TYR A 55 -5.89 -15.16 1.00
CA TYR A 55 -4.53 -15.29 0.51
C TYR A 55 -3.75 -16.27 1.39
N GLU A 56 -3.66 -17.52 0.94
CA GLU A 56 -2.98 -18.58 1.67
C GLU A 56 -1.46 -18.49 1.49
N VAL A 57 -0.74 -18.20 2.58
CA VAL A 57 0.73 -18.24 2.57
C VAL A 57 1.17 -19.70 2.63
N THR A 58 1.83 -20.17 1.57
CA THR A 58 2.29 -21.56 1.43
C THR A 58 3.77 -21.75 1.73
N GLY A 59 4.52 -20.65 1.94
CA GLY A 59 5.94 -20.72 2.29
C GLY A 59 6.56 -19.34 2.47
N GLY A 60 7.76 -19.31 3.01
CA GLY A 60 8.52 -18.10 3.25
C GLY A 60 8.33 -17.49 4.64
N SER A 61 8.83 -16.28 4.82
CA SER A 61 8.78 -15.51 6.07
C SER A 61 8.58 -14.03 5.76
N VAL A 62 7.85 -13.33 6.62
CA VAL A 62 7.69 -11.87 6.57
C VAL A 62 7.93 -11.32 7.96
N THR A 63 9.01 -10.58 8.15
CA THR A 63 9.35 -10.00 9.44
C THR A 63 9.34 -8.48 9.41
N LEU A 64 8.89 -7.87 10.50
CA LEU A 64 9.06 -6.44 10.79
C LEU A 64 9.92 -6.31 12.04
N ASP A 65 11.08 -5.68 11.90
CA ASP A 65 12.09 -5.56 12.96
C ASP A 65 12.52 -6.91 13.56
N GLY A 66 12.56 -7.95 12.73
CA GLY A 66 12.90 -9.33 13.12
C GLY A 66 11.75 -10.12 13.75
N GLU A 67 10.58 -9.51 13.97
CA GLU A 67 9.39 -10.21 14.46
C GLU A 67 8.56 -10.77 13.29
N GLU A 68 8.24 -12.06 13.32
CA GLU A 68 7.44 -12.72 12.28
C GLU A 68 6.00 -12.19 12.25
N LEU A 69 5.52 -11.83 11.06
CA LEU A 69 4.17 -11.35 10.83
C LEU A 69 3.21 -12.44 10.31
N LEU A 70 3.75 -13.47 9.66
CA LEU A 70 2.91 -14.56 9.14
C LEU A 70 2.16 -15.26 10.29
N GLY A 71 0.90 -15.62 10.03
CA GLY A 71 0.03 -16.19 11.06
C GLY A 71 -0.58 -15.17 12.04
N LEU A 72 -0.11 -13.91 12.06
CA LEU A 72 -0.74 -12.86 12.87
C LEU A 72 -1.98 -12.30 12.15
N PRO A 73 -3.07 -12.00 12.90
CA PRO A 73 -4.23 -11.30 12.34
C PRO A 73 -3.88 -9.91 11.83
N THR A 74 -4.64 -9.40 10.86
CA THR A 74 -4.45 -8.08 10.23
C THR A 74 -4.29 -6.94 11.25
N HIS A 75 -5.17 -6.88 12.27
CA HIS A 75 -5.11 -5.81 13.28
C HIS A 75 -3.84 -5.87 14.15
N VAL A 76 -3.26 -7.05 14.36
CA VAL A 76 -1.99 -7.19 15.09
C VAL A 76 -0.83 -6.72 14.24
N ARG A 77 -0.82 -7.04 12.92
CA ARG A 77 0.19 -6.52 11.99
C ARG A 77 0.13 -4.99 11.91
N ALA A 78 -1.09 -4.43 11.86
CA ALA A 78 -1.29 -2.98 11.88
C ALA A 78 -0.81 -2.35 13.20
N ALA A 79 -1.08 -2.96 14.36
CA ALA A 79 -0.59 -2.49 15.65
C ALA A 79 0.95 -2.53 15.74
N LYS A 80 1.60 -3.48 15.04
CA LYS A 80 3.07 -3.54 14.94
C LYS A 80 3.67 -2.48 14.02
N GLY A 81 2.85 -1.73 13.28
CA GLY A 81 3.29 -0.61 12.45
C GLY A 81 3.31 -0.89 10.95
N LEU A 82 2.62 -1.94 10.47
CA LEU A 82 2.38 -2.14 9.04
C LEU A 82 1.05 -1.48 8.65
N PHE A 83 1.04 -0.75 7.53
CA PHE A 83 -0.15 -0.08 6.99
C PHE A 83 -0.37 -0.49 5.53
N LEU A 84 -1.64 -0.59 5.11
CA LEU A 84 -2.01 -0.76 3.72
C LEU A 84 -2.98 0.34 3.30
N ALA A 85 -2.58 1.11 2.26
CA ALA A 85 -3.51 1.89 1.47
C ALA A 85 -3.95 1.03 0.28
N PRO A 86 -5.18 0.49 0.27
CA PRO A 86 -5.61 -0.46 -0.74
C PRO A 86 -5.97 0.25 -2.05
N GLN A 87 -5.95 -0.50 -3.16
CA GLN A 87 -6.37 -0.01 -4.48
C GLN A 87 -7.81 0.53 -4.43
N TYR A 88 -8.73 -0.19 -3.77
CA TYR A 88 -10.13 0.17 -3.60
C TYR A 88 -10.48 0.35 -2.11
N PRO A 89 -10.42 1.59 -1.58
CA PRO A 89 -10.77 1.84 -0.19
C PRO A 89 -12.25 1.55 0.09
N VAL A 90 -12.51 0.80 1.16
CA VAL A 90 -13.85 0.35 1.56
C VAL A 90 -14.62 1.49 2.23
N GLU A 91 -15.93 1.56 2.00
CA GLU A 91 -16.84 2.42 2.75
C GLU A 91 -17.25 1.77 4.06
N LEU A 92 -17.21 2.54 5.16
CA LEU A 92 -17.59 2.08 6.49
C LEU A 92 -18.79 2.89 7.02
N PRO A 93 -20.05 2.55 6.63
CA PRO A 93 -21.22 3.28 7.09
C PRO A 93 -21.34 3.29 8.61
N GLY A 94 -21.55 4.48 9.19
CA GLY A 94 -21.69 4.66 10.64
C GLY A 94 -20.37 4.69 11.42
N VAL A 95 -19.21 4.47 10.79
CA VAL A 95 -17.90 4.60 11.41
C VAL A 95 -17.28 5.94 11.00
N HIS A 96 -17.09 6.84 11.94
CA HIS A 96 -16.45 8.13 11.69
C HIS A 96 -14.93 8.04 11.82
N LEU A 97 -14.21 8.87 11.05
CA LEU A 97 -12.75 8.80 10.93
C LEU A 97 -12.04 9.05 12.26
N GLU A 98 -12.40 10.10 13.00
CA GLU A 98 -11.72 10.43 14.26
C GLU A 98 -11.89 9.35 15.33
N PRO A 99 -13.09 8.82 15.64
CA PRO A 99 -13.23 7.68 16.56
C PRO A 99 -12.45 6.44 16.12
N MET A 100 -12.47 6.10 14.83
CA MET A 100 -11.71 4.97 14.30
C MET A 100 -10.20 5.13 14.53
N LEU A 101 -9.65 6.29 14.22
CA LEU A 101 -8.23 6.58 14.43
C LEU A 101 -7.85 6.59 15.91
N ARG A 102 -8.72 7.09 16.77
CA ARG A 102 -8.53 7.06 18.23
C ARG A 102 -8.39 5.64 18.75
N GLU A 103 -9.28 4.75 18.35
CA GLU A 103 -9.22 3.34 18.74
C GLU A 103 -7.97 2.64 18.17
N ALA A 104 -7.59 2.96 16.92
CA ALA A 104 -6.38 2.41 16.33
C ALA A 104 -5.10 2.84 17.06
N LEU A 105 -5.01 4.11 17.47
CA LEU A 105 -3.89 4.62 18.27
C LEU A 105 -3.89 4.00 19.68
N ALA A 106 -5.05 3.88 20.33
CA ALA A 106 -5.19 3.24 21.63
C ALA A 106 -4.76 1.75 21.59
N ALA A 107 -5.08 1.02 20.51
CA ALA A 107 -4.64 -0.37 20.32
C ALA A 107 -3.12 -0.51 20.20
N ARG A 108 -2.41 0.57 19.85
CA ARG A 108 -0.94 0.65 19.82
C ARG A 108 -0.32 1.13 21.13
N GLY A 109 -1.17 1.43 22.15
CA GLY A 109 -0.72 1.97 23.43
C GLY A 109 -0.36 3.47 23.37
N GLU A 110 -0.78 4.17 22.32
CA GLU A 110 -0.56 5.60 22.16
C GLU A 110 -1.71 6.41 22.78
N ASP A 111 -1.44 7.21 23.79
CA ASP A 111 -2.41 8.16 24.36
C ASP A 111 -2.48 9.43 23.49
N GLY A 112 -2.94 9.26 22.25
CA GLY A 112 -3.02 10.34 21.25
C GLY A 112 -4.26 11.22 21.36
N ALA A 113 -5.12 11.02 22.34
CA ALA A 113 -6.44 11.65 22.42
C ALA A 113 -6.39 13.19 22.46
N ASN A 114 -5.39 13.79 23.11
CA ASN A 114 -5.32 15.24 23.33
C ASN A 114 -4.87 16.05 22.09
N SER A 115 -4.30 15.42 21.06
CA SER A 115 -3.82 16.11 19.84
C SER A 115 -4.44 15.58 18.55
N LEU A 116 -5.30 14.55 18.62
CA LEU A 116 -5.81 13.86 17.44
C LEU A 116 -6.58 14.78 16.48
N ALA A 117 -7.48 15.61 17.00
CA ALA A 117 -8.25 16.54 16.16
C ALA A 117 -7.35 17.52 15.40
N GLY A 118 -6.28 18.04 16.04
CA GLY A 118 -5.30 18.91 15.40
C GLY A 118 -4.46 18.17 14.35
N ARG A 119 -3.99 16.96 14.65
CA ARG A 119 -3.25 16.11 13.71
C ARG A 119 -4.11 15.76 12.49
N LEU A 120 -5.37 15.42 12.72
CA LEU A 120 -6.34 15.08 11.69
C LEU A 120 -6.61 16.27 10.76
N ALA A 121 -6.85 17.46 11.34
CA ALA A 121 -7.05 18.68 10.56
C ALA A 121 -5.83 19.04 9.71
N ALA A 122 -4.63 19.02 10.29
CA ALA A 122 -3.38 19.29 9.57
C ALA A 122 -3.11 18.25 8.46
N ALA A 123 -3.37 16.96 8.73
CA ALA A 123 -3.22 15.92 7.73
C ALA A 123 -4.22 16.12 6.56
N ALA A 124 -5.48 16.44 6.84
CA ALA A 124 -6.50 16.69 5.83
C ALA A 124 -6.13 17.92 4.96
N GLU A 125 -5.69 19.01 5.58
CA GLU A 125 -5.23 20.21 4.87
C GLU A 125 -4.05 19.89 3.93
N SER A 126 -3.09 19.09 4.40
CA SER A 126 -1.87 18.74 3.63
C SER A 126 -2.13 18.00 2.32
N VAL A 127 -3.27 17.34 2.19
CA VAL A 127 -3.69 16.59 0.98
C VAL A 127 -4.92 17.20 0.31
N GLY A 128 -5.36 18.39 0.74
CA GLY A 128 -6.53 19.07 0.17
C GLY A 128 -7.84 18.32 0.38
N LEU A 129 -7.99 17.57 1.48
CA LEU A 129 -9.26 16.95 1.86
C LEU A 129 -10.11 17.97 2.61
N ALA A 130 -11.33 18.23 2.12
CA ALA A 130 -12.22 19.22 2.71
C ALA A 130 -12.57 18.87 4.18
N PRO A 131 -12.65 19.88 5.10
CA PRO A 131 -13.00 19.64 6.50
C PRO A 131 -14.33 18.91 6.69
N GLU A 132 -15.31 19.16 5.82
CA GLU A 132 -16.60 18.50 5.83
C GLU A 132 -16.51 17.00 5.55
N ALA A 133 -15.53 16.57 4.75
CA ALA A 133 -15.26 15.16 4.48
C ALA A 133 -14.73 14.45 5.72
N VAL A 134 -13.88 15.11 6.51
CA VAL A 134 -13.33 14.56 7.76
C VAL A 134 -14.43 14.22 8.78
N GLY A 135 -15.51 14.99 8.80
CA GLY A 135 -16.66 14.76 9.68
C GLY A 135 -17.62 13.63 9.26
N ARG A 136 -17.45 13.07 8.04
CA ARG A 136 -18.32 12.00 7.54
C ARG A 136 -17.88 10.61 8.03
N ALA A 137 -18.77 9.63 7.79
CA ALA A 137 -18.37 8.22 7.90
C ALA A 137 -17.28 7.90 6.86
N VAL A 138 -16.35 7.03 7.24
CA VAL A 138 -15.14 6.70 6.46
C VAL A 138 -15.51 6.28 5.04
N ASN A 139 -15.01 7.04 4.07
CA ASN A 139 -15.18 6.83 2.63
C ASN A 139 -16.62 6.84 2.09
N VAL A 140 -17.64 7.06 2.92
CA VAL A 140 -19.05 7.04 2.50
C VAL A 140 -19.37 8.27 1.66
N ALA A 141 -19.85 8.02 0.44
CA ALA A 141 -20.13 9.04 -0.56
C ALA A 141 -18.92 9.93 -0.93
N PHE A 142 -17.71 9.38 -0.81
CA PHE A 142 -16.49 10.01 -1.30
C PHE A 142 -16.29 9.67 -2.78
N SER A 143 -15.80 10.63 -3.55
CA SER A 143 -15.22 10.37 -4.88
C SER A 143 -13.97 9.48 -4.75
N GLY A 144 -13.52 8.89 -5.85
CA GLY A 144 -12.29 8.11 -5.86
C GLY A 144 -11.09 8.89 -5.32
N GLY A 145 -10.95 10.15 -5.72
CA GLY A 145 -9.89 11.04 -5.25
C GLY A 145 -10.00 11.37 -3.76
N GLU A 146 -11.20 11.64 -3.25
CA GLU A 146 -11.40 11.86 -1.80
C GLU A 146 -11.08 10.61 -0.97
N LYS A 147 -11.41 9.40 -1.47
CA LYS A 147 -11.03 8.14 -0.81
C LYS A 147 -9.51 8.00 -0.67
N LYS A 148 -8.76 8.26 -1.74
CA LYS A 148 -7.29 8.18 -1.72
C LYS A 148 -6.65 9.24 -0.81
N ARG A 149 -7.17 10.48 -0.83
CA ARG A 149 -6.75 11.53 0.11
C ARG A 149 -7.03 11.10 1.55
N ASN A 150 -8.21 10.50 1.82
CA ASN A 150 -8.56 10.01 3.14
C ASN A 150 -7.64 8.88 3.63
N GLU A 151 -7.23 7.94 2.75
CA GLU A 151 -6.21 6.93 3.08
C GLU A 151 -4.87 7.58 3.47
N THR A 152 -4.47 8.64 2.74
CA THR A 152 -3.26 9.40 3.06
C THR A 152 -3.37 10.16 4.38
N VAL A 153 -4.56 10.67 4.73
CA VAL A 153 -4.84 11.26 6.04
C VAL A 153 -4.69 10.21 7.15
N GLN A 154 -5.24 9.02 6.96
CA GLN A 154 -5.10 7.92 7.93
C GLN A 154 -3.62 7.54 8.10
N LEU A 155 -2.89 7.39 7.00
CA LEU A 155 -1.45 7.13 7.01
C LEU A 155 -0.69 8.21 7.82
N ALA A 156 -0.99 9.49 7.55
CA ALA A 156 -0.33 10.61 8.21
C ALA A 156 -0.65 10.73 9.72
N VAL A 157 -1.85 10.32 10.13
CA VAL A 157 -2.25 10.32 11.54
C VAL A 157 -1.74 9.09 12.28
N LEU A 158 -1.77 7.93 11.65
CA LEU A 158 -1.34 6.67 12.29
C LEU A 158 0.18 6.53 12.35
N GLU A 159 0.94 7.21 11.50
CA GLU A 159 2.41 7.19 11.49
C GLU A 159 2.97 5.75 11.60
N PRO A 160 2.62 4.84 10.68
CA PRO A 160 3.14 3.48 10.74
C PRO A 160 4.66 3.46 10.45
N ARG A 161 5.30 2.32 10.72
CA ARG A 161 6.72 2.11 10.40
C ARG A 161 6.94 1.87 8.91
N ILE A 162 6.07 1.04 8.33
CA ILE A 162 6.08 0.68 6.90
C ILE A 162 4.67 0.82 6.33
N ALA A 163 4.55 1.47 5.18
CA ALA A 163 3.33 1.55 4.41
C ALA A 163 3.46 0.78 3.09
N VAL A 164 2.50 -0.08 2.83
CA VAL A 164 2.24 -0.67 1.51
C VAL A 164 1.17 0.18 0.84
N ILE A 165 1.45 0.72 -0.33
CA ILE A 165 0.56 1.63 -1.04
C ILE A 165 0.22 1.00 -2.38
N ASP A 166 -1.02 0.53 -2.53
CA ASP A 166 -1.47 -0.19 -3.72
C ASP A 166 -2.27 0.76 -4.64
N GLU A 167 -1.65 1.14 -5.77
CA GLU A 167 -2.22 1.98 -6.84
C GLU A 167 -2.94 3.25 -6.33
N ILE A 168 -2.26 4.01 -5.46
CA ILE A 168 -2.83 5.23 -4.88
C ILE A 168 -3.09 6.31 -5.95
N ASP A 169 -2.41 6.26 -7.07
CA ASP A 169 -2.52 7.15 -8.23
C ASP A 169 -3.79 6.92 -9.05
N SER A 170 -4.46 5.79 -8.88
CA SER A 170 -5.70 5.45 -9.57
C SER A 170 -6.84 6.41 -9.17
N GLY A 171 -7.39 7.12 -10.16
CA GLY A 171 -8.55 8.03 -9.95
C GLY A 171 -8.20 9.39 -9.35
N LEU A 172 -6.93 9.74 -9.21
CA LEU A 172 -6.48 11.09 -8.85
C LEU A 172 -6.22 11.93 -10.11
N ASP A 173 -6.61 13.21 -10.07
CA ASP A 173 -6.09 14.21 -10.99
C ASP A 173 -4.63 14.56 -10.64
N ILE A 174 -3.99 15.36 -11.51
CA ILE A 174 -2.56 15.69 -11.41
C ILE A 174 -2.22 16.38 -10.09
N ASP A 175 -3.05 17.34 -9.68
CA ASP A 175 -2.78 18.15 -8.50
C ASP A 175 -2.99 17.31 -7.22
N ALA A 176 -4.06 16.52 -7.17
CA ALA A 176 -4.32 15.60 -6.08
C ALA A 176 -3.21 14.56 -5.93
N LEU A 177 -2.71 14.01 -7.04
CA LEU A 177 -1.59 13.08 -7.02
C LEU A 177 -0.33 13.71 -6.43
N ARG A 178 -0.01 14.94 -6.82
CA ARG A 178 1.13 15.70 -6.28
C ARG A 178 1.02 15.94 -4.78
N ASP A 179 -0.16 16.34 -4.31
CA ASP A 179 -0.37 16.61 -2.88
C ASP A 179 -0.20 15.34 -2.05
N VAL A 180 -0.80 14.23 -2.51
CA VAL A 180 -0.69 12.91 -1.87
C VAL A 180 0.76 12.42 -1.89
N ALA A 181 1.42 12.41 -3.05
CA ALA A 181 2.78 11.94 -3.20
C ALA A 181 3.77 12.77 -2.36
N ARG A 182 3.65 14.10 -2.41
CA ARG A 182 4.47 15.01 -1.59
C ARG A 182 4.29 14.75 -0.09
N ARG A 183 3.04 14.49 0.35
CA ARG A 183 2.78 14.19 1.76
C ARG A 183 3.45 12.88 2.17
N ILE A 184 3.36 11.84 1.34
CA ILE A 184 4.02 10.56 1.59
C ILE A 184 5.53 10.74 1.62
N GLU A 185 6.12 11.43 0.63
CA GLU A 185 7.56 11.69 0.58
C GLU A 185 8.06 12.45 1.82
N GLN A 186 7.32 13.46 2.29
CA GLN A 186 7.67 14.16 3.55
C GLN A 186 7.74 13.22 4.75
N MET A 187 6.93 12.18 4.77
CA MET A 187 6.93 11.19 5.86
C MET A 187 8.11 10.22 5.78
N THR A 188 8.74 10.05 4.61
CA THR A 188 9.97 9.23 4.47
C THR A 188 11.22 9.97 4.92
N GLN A 189 11.13 11.28 5.15
CA GLN A 189 12.26 12.08 5.61
C GLN A 189 12.35 12.07 7.14
N LYS A 190 13.57 12.21 7.63
CA LYS A 190 13.80 12.27 9.08
C LYS A 190 13.14 13.52 9.67
N ALA A 191 12.21 13.31 10.58
CA ALA A 191 11.51 14.39 11.25
C ALA A 191 12.38 15.07 12.31
N GLU A 192 12.22 16.39 12.49
CA GLU A 192 12.94 17.17 13.52
C GLU A 192 12.53 16.77 14.96
N ASP A 193 11.32 16.27 15.14
CA ASP A 193 10.77 15.79 16.41
C ASP A 193 11.26 14.39 16.81
N GLY A 194 12.14 13.79 16.02
CA GLY A 194 12.74 12.48 16.28
C GLY A 194 11.86 11.28 15.90
N ARG A 195 10.74 11.50 15.24
CA ARG A 195 9.93 10.41 14.68
C ARG A 195 10.75 9.61 13.67
N GLU A 196 10.49 8.31 13.64
CA GLU A 196 11.12 7.43 12.67
C GLU A 196 10.55 7.71 11.27
N PRO A 197 11.40 7.81 10.24
CA PRO A 197 10.93 7.98 8.86
C PRO A 197 10.08 6.80 8.41
N LEU A 198 9.06 7.06 7.60
CA LEU A 198 8.22 6.03 6.99
C LEU A 198 8.99 5.25 5.94
N GLY A 199 8.98 3.92 5.99
CA GLY A 199 9.35 3.08 4.86
C GLY A 199 8.15 2.85 3.94
N VAL A 200 8.33 2.90 2.63
CA VAL A 200 7.25 2.79 1.64
C VAL A 200 7.51 1.67 0.65
N LEU A 201 6.53 0.79 0.48
CA LEU A 201 6.43 -0.15 -0.63
C LEU A 201 5.27 0.29 -1.53
N ALA A 202 5.59 1.06 -2.58
CA ALA A 202 4.60 1.57 -3.53
C ALA A 202 4.38 0.58 -4.67
N ILE A 203 3.14 0.15 -4.85
CA ILE A 203 2.73 -0.68 -5.98
C ILE A 203 2.06 0.24 -6.99
N THR A 204 2.61 0.32 -8.19
CA THR A 204 2.04 1.13 -9.28
C THR A 204 2.42 0.56 -10.64
N HIS A 205 1.61 0.81 -11.63
CA HIS A 205 1.93 0.55 -13.03
C HIS A 205 2.19 1.85 -13.82
N TYR A 206 2.13 3.01 -13.14
CA TYR A 206 2.39 4.32 -13.73
C TYR A 206 3.67 4.93 -13.18
N ALA A 207 4.63 5.23 -14.06
CA ALA A 207 5.85 5.96 -13.71
C ALA A 207 5.55 7.38 -13.17
N ARG A 208 4.38 7.94 -13.49
CA ARG A 208 3.95 9.26 -13.04
C ARG A 208 3.91 9.42 -11.52
N LEU A 209 3.47 8.40 -10.76
CA LEU A 209 3.57 8.43 -9.31
C LEU A 209 5.03 8.56 -8.88
N LEU A 210 5.93 7.83 -9.55
CA LEU A 210 7.35 7.76 -9.22
C LEU A 210 8.12 9.03 -9.59
N THR A 211 7.53 9.92 -10.41
CA THR A 211 8.08 11.26 -10.66
C THR A 211 7.90 12.17 -9.45
N GLU A 212 6.79 12.04 -8.74
CA GLU A 212 6.46 12.84 -7.56
C GLU A 212 6.94 12.16 -6.26
N LEU A 213 6.83 10.83 -6.15
CA LEU A 213 7.34 10.00 -5.06
C LEU A 213 8.58 9.26 -5.55
N ARG A 214 9.75 9.82 -5.32
CA ARG A 214 11.03 9.31 -5.86
C ARG A 214 11.42 7.99 -5.21
N PRO A 215 11.47 6.88 -5.96
CA PRO A 215 11.89 5.61 -5.38
C PRO A 215 13.40 5.53 -5.22
N ASP A 216 13.87 4.92 -4.13
CA ASP A 216 15.26 4.51 -3.96
C ASP A 216 15.56 3.24 -4.76
N ARG A 217 14.56 2.36 -4.86
CA ARG A 217 14.64 1.12 -5.62
C ARG A 217 13.35 0.83 -6.38
N VAL A 218 13.51 0.22 -7.55
CA VAL A 218 12.40 -0.25 -8.38
C VAL A 218 12.56 -1.75 -8.60
N HIS A 219 11.48 -2.49 -8.41
CA HIS A 219 11.42 -3.94 -8.59
C HIS A 219 10.35 -4.28 -9.62
N VAL A 220 10.71 -5.11 -10.59
CA VAL A 220 9.76 -5.59 -11.60
C VAL A 220 9.26 -6.96 -11.19
N LEU A 221 7.96 -7.04 -10.92
CA LEU A 221 7.26 -8.26 -10.59
C LEU A 221 6.63 -8.86 -11.84
N ARG A 222 6.91 -10.12 -12.12
CA ARG A 222 6.32 -10.89 -13.21
C ARG A 222 6.08 -12.32 -12.77
N ASP A 223 4.92 -12.87 -13.13
CA ASP A 223 4.55 -14.27 -12.86
C ASP A 223 4.80 -14.72 -11.41
N GLY A 224 4.59 -13.79 -10.46
CA GLY A 224 4.76 -14.03 -9.03
C GLY A 224 6.20 -14.02 -8.54
N GLN A 225 7.16 -13.48 -9.31
CA GLN A 225 8.57 -13.37 -8.94
C GLN A 225 9.11 -11.97 -9.25
N VAL A 226 10.08 -11.51 -8.47
CA VAL A 226 10.85 -10.31 -8.80
C VAL A 226 11.91 -10.71 -9.82
N VAL A 227 11.74 -10.26 -11.06
CA VAL A 227 12.62 -10.63 -12.18
C VAL A 227 13.73 -9.63 -12.42
N LEU A 228 13.56 -8.39 -11.95
CA LEU A 228 14.56 -7.34 -12.10
C LEU A 228 14.44 -6.36 -10.93
N SER A 229 15.58 -5.87 -10.44
CA SER A 229 15.65 -4.79 -9.45
C SER A 229 16.73 -3.80 -9.85
N GLY A 230 16.45 -2.50 -9.62
CA GLY A 230 17.39 -1.44 -9.98
C GLY A 230 17.11 -0.16 -9.18
N GLY A 231 17.79 0.91 -9.56
CA GLY A 231 17.54 2.26 -9.07
C GLY A 231 16.36 2.93 -9.79
N PRO A 232 16.16 4.25 -9.53
CA PRO A 232 15.05 5.01 -10.12
C PRO A 232 15.03 4.98 -11.66
N GLU A 233 16.21 4.90 -12.30
CA GLU A 233 16.36 4.82 -13.74
C GLU A 233 15.66 3.62 -14.39
N LEU A 234 15.35 2.59 -13.59
CA LEU A 234 14.59 1.44 -14.09
C LEU A 234 13.13 1.81 -14.38
N ALA A 235 12.52 2.71 -13.59
CA ALA A 235 11.19 3.21 -13.88
C ALA A 235 11.15 4.01 -15.19
N ASP A 236 12.12 4.88 -15.42
CA ASP A 236 12.23 5.66 -16.65
C ASP A 236 12.40 4.76 -17.88
N ARG A 237 13.21 3.71 -17.76
CA ARG A 237 13.39 2.72 -18.83
C ARG A 237 12.10 1.97 -19.12
N LEU A 238 11.37 1.55 -18.08
CA LEU A 238 10.07 0.88 -18.25
C LEU A 238 9.06 1.78 -18.97
N GLU A 239 9.04 3.07 -18.67
CA GLU A 239 8.14 4.01 -19.34
C GLU A 239 8.51 4.19 -20.82
N GLN A 240 9.80 4.23 -21.15
CA GLN A 240 10.28 4.46 -22.52
C GLN A 240 10.17 3.21 -23.40
N THR A 241 10.47 2.04 -22.87
CA THR A 241 10.64 0.82 -23.68
C THR A 241 9.60 -0.26 -23.41
N GLY A 242 8.75 -0.06 -22.38
CA GLY A 242 7.83 -1.09 -21.89
C GLY A 242 8.57 -2.28 -21.28
N TYR A 243 7.81 -3.29 -20.87
CA TYR A 243 8.37 -4.52 -20.32
C TYR A 243 9.14 -5.33 -21.38
N GLU A 244 8.68 -5.34 -22.62
CA GLU A 244 9.35 -6.03 -23.74
C GLU A 244 10.75 -5.48 -24.01
N GLY A 245 10.92 -4.16 -23.94
CA GLY A 245 12.21 -3.51 -24.15
C GLY A 245 13.26 -3.86 -23.10
N LEU A 246 12.84 -4.44 -21.97
CA LEU A 246 13.71 -5.00 -20.93
C LEU A 246 13.91 -6.52 -21.07
N GLY A 247 13.46 -7.13 -22.16
CA GLY A 247 13.50 -8.58 -22.35
C GLY A 247 12.44 -9.34 -21.54
N ILE A 248 11.45 -8.62 -21.02
CA ILE A 248 10.34 -9.16 -20.22
C ILE A 248 9.13 -9.25 -21.19
N SER A 249 9.15 -10.25 -22.11
CA SER A 249 8.09 -10.43 -23.10
C SER A 249 6.76 -10.81 -22.44
N GLU A 250 5.64 -10.30 -22.96
CA GLU A 250 4.30 -10.80 -22.65
C GLU A 250 4.10 -12.15 -23.36
N GLU A 251 4.52 -13.25 -22.76
CA GLU A 251 4.03 -14.55 -23.17
C GLU A 251 2.68 -14.78 -22.49
N GLU A 252 1.65 -14.80 -23.32
CA GLU A 252 0.29 -15.27 -23.15
C GLU A 252 -0.19 -15.45 -21.69
N ALA A 253 -0.88 -14.45 -21.16
CA ALA A 253 -1.90 -14.69 -20.15
C ALA A 253 -2.96 -15.60 -20.79
N GLY A 254 -2.75 -16.91 -20.67
CA GLY A 254 -3.69 -17.92 -21.14
C GLY A 254 -5.07 -17.60 -20.57
N ASP A 255 -6.01 -17.50 -21.48
CA ASP A 255 -7.45 -17.45 -21.34
C ASP A 255 -7.94 -18.07 -20.02
N ALA A 256 -8.15 -17.25 -19.00
CA ALA A 256 -8.90 -17.61 -17.82
C ALA A 256 -10.28 -16.98 -17.94
N GLY A 257 -11.19 -17.79 -18.45
CA GLY A 257 -12.57 -17.59 -18.76
C GLY A 257 -13.31 -16.53 -17.96
N ASP A 258 -14.08 -15.84 -18.75
CA ASP A 258 -15.18 -14.94 -18.48
C ASP A 258 -15.98 -15.33 -17.21
N GLY A 259 -16.26 -14.29 -16.41
CA GLY A 259 -16.91 -14.39 -15.11
C GLY A 259 -18.21 -15.20 -15.13
N ALA A 260 -18.29 -16.17 -14.26
CA ALA A 260 -19.55 -16.71 -13.83
C ALA A 260 -20.23 -15.66 -12.90
N GLU A 261 -21.20 -14.92 -13.42
CA GLU A 261 -22.20 -14.22 -12.61
C GLU A 261 -22.89 -15.25 -11.71
N VAL A 262 -22.69 -15.11 -10.40
CA VAL A 262 -23.48 -15.85 -9.41
C VAL A 262 -24.81 -15.13 -9.28
N ASP A 263 -25.85 -15.72 -9.82
CA ASP A 263 -27.24 -15.27 -9.64
C ASP A 263 -27.65 -15.42 -8.16
N LEU A 264 -27.89 -14.29 -7.50
CA LEU A 264 -28.31 -14.20 -6.09
C LEU A 264 -29.83 -14.20 -5.93
N SER A 265 -30.59 -14.80 -6.84
CA SER A 265 -32.07 -14.80 -6.75
C SER A 265 -32.69 -15.93 -5.91
N ASP A 266 -31.87 -16.81 -5.31
CA ASP A 266 -32.36 -17.96 -4.51
C ASP A 266 -31.79 -18.03 -3.07
N LEU A 267 -31.75 -16.89 -2.35
CA LEU A 267 -31.59 -16.91 -0.88
C LEU A 267 -32.55 -15.94 -0.20
#